data_c2077dc54dd6fc1dda4f34434d31819b
#
_entry.id   c2077dc54dd6fc1dda4f34434d31819b
#
_cell.length_a   1.000
_cell.length_b   1.000
_cell.length_c   1.000
_cell.angle_alpha   90.00
_cell.angle_beta   90.00
_cell.angle_gamma   90.00
#
_symmetry.space_group_name_H-M   'P 1'
#
loop_
_entity.id
_entity.type
_entity.pdbx_description
1 polymer ?
#
loop_
_entity_poly.entity_id
_entity_poly.type
_entity_poly.pdbx_seq_one_letter_code
_entity_poly.pdbx_strand_id
1 'polypeptide(L)'
;MIMRNLCLVFGILTLSAGAALAGVEVGQSAPDFSLPDTNGQTHQLSQYKGKWVVLEWYQPDCPFVKKHYGSGNMQALQKEFTAKGVVWLSIDSSAPGEEGNYPADKLNQIATSQGAARTALLLDPEGKVGHDYAAKTTPDMYIINPEGKLVYEGAIDNKPTTVVADIKTATNYVKVALDSSMTGKSVSQTVTRPYGCSVKYAQ
;
A
#
# COMPACT_ATOMS: atom_id res chain seq x y z
N MET A 1 26.39 53.98 46.49
CA MET A 1 25.44 53.92 45.37
C MET A 1 25.80 52.68 44.55
N ILE A 2 25.17 51.52 44.86
CA ILE A 2 25.52 50.20 44.35
C ILE A 2 24.45 49.82 43.35
N MET A 3 24.81 49.76 42.05
CA MET A 3 23.92 49.26 40.97
C MET A 3 24.02 47.74 40.90
N ARG A 4 22.90 47.06 41.20
CA ARG A 4 22.77 45.60 41.03
C ARG A 4 22.27 45.32 39.60
N ASN A 5 23.15 44.74 38.78
CA ASN A 5 22.78 44.20 37.46
C ASN A 5 21.98 42.90 37.63
N LEU A 6 20.73 42.94 37.18
CA LEU A 6 19.83 41.79 37.12
C LEU A 6 19.99 41.12 35.73
N CYS A 7 20.70 40.02 35.65
CA CYS A 7 20.76 39.22 34.44
C CYS A 7 19.48 38.35 34.30
N LEU A 8 18.61 38.71 33.35
CA LEU A 8 17.49 37.91 32.93
C LEU A 8 18.00 36.78 31.99
N VAL A 9 18.00 35.57 32.49
CA VAL A 9 18.25 34.37 31.64
C VAL A 9 16.95 33.96 30.95
N PHE A 10 16.85 34.23 29.65
CA PHE A 10 15.78 33.69 28.80
C PHE A 10 16.06 32.22 28.48
N GLY A 11 15.36 31.33 29.14
CA GLY A 11 15.35 29.93 28.79
C GLY A 11 14.56 29.69 27.50
N ILE A 12 15.26 29.31 26.45
CA ILE A 12 14.64 28.83 25.18
C ILE A 12 14.12 27.41 25.41
N LEU A 13 12.81 27.28 25.57
CA LEU A 13 12.16 25.98 25.63
C LEU A 13 12.02 25.46 24.17
N THR A 14 12.92 24.56 23.76
CA THR A 14 12.80 23.86 22.47
C THR A 14 11.72 22.79 22.59
N LEU A 15 10.53 23.07 22.06
CA LEU A 15 9.50 22.05 21.82
C LEU A 15 9.98 21.16 20.68
N SER A 16 10.50 19.98 20.99
CA SER A 16 10.67 18.90 20.00
C SER A 16 9.29 18.32 19.71
N ALA A 17 8.68 18.77 18.61
CA ALA A 17 7.52 18.09 18.04
C ALA A 17 7.98 16.71 17.57
N GLY A 18 7.68 15.66 18.32
CA GLY A 18 7.76 14.29 17.85
C GLY A 18 6.79 14.15 16.67
N ALA A 19 7.31 13.94 15.47
CA ALA A 19 6.48 13.53 14.34
C ALA A 19 5.91 12.15 14.69
N ALA A 20 4.63 12.11 15.05
CA ALA A 20 3.89 10.85 15.02
C ALA A 20 3.92 10.39 13.55
N LEU A 21 4.33 9.13 13.32
CA LEU A 21 4.18 8.47 12.03
C LEU A 21 2.67 8.28 11.77
N ALA A 22 2.02 9.34 11.38
CA ALA A 22 0.69 9.27 10.79
C ALA A 22 0.90 8.77 9.35
N GLY A 23 0.22 7.67 8.99
CA GLY A 23 0.21 7.20 7.61
C GLY A 23 -0.24 8.30 6.67
N VAL A 24 -0.03 8.10 5.37
CA VAL A 24 -0.45 9.07 4.37
C VAL A 24 -1.99 9.22 4.40
N GLU A 25 -2.47 10.46 4.35
CA GLU A 25 -3.90 10.75 4.30
C GLU A 25 -4.38 10.97 2.86
N VAL A 26 -5.63 10.61 2.58
CA VAL A 26 -6.25 10.86 1.28
C VAL A 26 -6.24 12.36 0.95
N GLY A 27 -5.85 12.69 -0.28
CA GLY A 27 -5.65 14.05 -0.76
C GLY A 27 -4.22 14.57 -0.60
N GLN A 28 -3.39 13.94 0.23
CA GLN A 28 -1.98 14.29 0.41
C GLN A 28 -1.09 13.59 -0.63
N SER A 29 0.13 14.10 -0.79
CA SER A 29 1.14 13.44 -1.61
C SER A 29 1.51 12.09 -1.01
N ALA A 30 1.45 11.04 -1.83
CA ALA A 30 1.91 9.71 -1.43
C ALA A 30 3.42 9.73 -1.14
N PRO A 31 3.88 9.09 -0.05
CA PRO A 31 5.30 8.96 0.25
C PRO A 31 6.06 8.32 -0.91
N ASP A 32 7.14 8.98 -1.37
CA ASP A 32 7.99 8.37 -2.40
C ASP A 32 8.80 7.23 -1.80
N PHE A 33 9.07 6.22 -2.60
CA PHE A 33 9.89 5.08 -2.20
C PHE A 33 10.75 4.60 -3.37
N SER A 34 11.76 3.80 -3.06
CA SER A 34 12.58 3.10 -4.04
C SER A 34 12.79 1.67 -3.54
N LEU A 35 12.19 0.68 -4.23
CA LEU A 35 12.27 -0.73 -3.88
C LEU A 35 12.68 -1.57 -5.07
N PRO A 36 13.48 -2.65 -4.86
CA PRO A 36 13.70 -3.66 -5.89
C PRO A 36 12.45 -4.53 -6.08
N ASP A 37 12.22 -4.98 -7.29
CA ASP A 37 11.26 -6.05 -7.56
C ASP A 37 11.93 -7.44 -7.49
N THR A 38 11.12 -8.49 -7.65
CA THR A 38 11.58 -9.88 -7.67
C THR A 38 12.46 -10.23 -8.86
N ASN A 39 12.66 -9.33 -9.83
CA ASN A 39 13.56 -9.49 -10.97
C ASN A 39 14.82 -8.63 -10.85
N GLY A 40 14.98 -7.94 -9.70
CA GLY A 40 16.12 -7.05 -9.42
C GLY A 40 16.02 -5.67 -10.06
N GLN A 41 14.89 -5.32 -10.68
CA GLN A 41 14.65 -3.97 -11.20
C GLN A 41 14.19 -3.07 -10.05
N THR A 42 14.80 -1.88 -9.94
CA THR A 42 14.37 -0.87 -8.96
C THR A 42 13.18 -0.07 -9.48
N HIS A 43 12.16 0.07 -8.64
CA HIS A 43 10.98 0.87 -8.89
C HIS A 43 10.90 2.02 -7.89
N GLN A 44 10.81 3.24 -8.39
CA GLN A 44 10.59 4.44 -7.59
C GLN A 44 9.19 4.99 -7.87
N LEU A 45 8.40 5.33 -6.85
CA LEU A 45 7.03 5.80 -7.06
C LEU A 45 6.98 7.04 -7.97
N SER A 46 7.90 7.98 -7.78
CA SER A 46 7.97 9.22 -8.58
C SER A 46 8.22 8.99 -10.07
N GLN A 47 8.75 7.84 -10.50
CA GLN A 47 8.89 7.52 -11.94
C GLN A 47 7.55 7.30 -12.64
N TYR A 48 6.49 7.07 -11.88
CA TYR A 48 5.14 6.84 -12.39
C TYR A 48 4.26 8.09 -12.40
N LYS A 49 4.82 9.27 -12.18
CA LYS A 49 4.09 10.54 -12.36
C LYS A 49 3.41 10.59 -13.72
N GLY A 50 2.17 11.07 -13.75
CA GLY A 50 1.32 11.07 -14.96
C GLY A 50 0.54 9.78 -15.16
N LYS A 51 0.71 8.77 -14.31
CA LYS A 51 -0.03 7.50 -14.34
C LYS A 51 -0.82 7.28 -13.06
N TRP A 52 -1.89 6.54 -13.16
CA TRP A 52 -2.54 5.94 -12.00
C TRP A 52 -1.70 4.81 -11.45
N VAL A 53 -1.55 4.73 -10.12
CA VAL A 53 -0.80 3.66 -9.46
C VAL A 53 -1.68 3.02 -8.41
N VAL A 54 -1.70 1.68 -8.39
CA VAL A 54 -2.26 0.89 -7.30
C VAL A 54 -1.10 0.26 -6.54
N LEU A 55 -1.09 0.45 -5.22
CA LEU A 55 -0.25 -0.33 -4.31
C LEU A 55 -1.13 -1.37 -3.62
N GLU A 56 -0.66 -2.61 -3.61
CA GLU A 56 -1.30 -3.75 -2.96
C GLU A 56 -0.31 -4.34 -1.96
N TRP A 57 -0.55 -4.21 -0.66
CA TRP A 57 0.22 -5.01 0.30
C TRP A 57 -0.17 -6.47 0.15
N TYR A 58 0.82 -7.29 -0.12
CA TYR A 58 0.68 -8.67 -0.55
C TYR A 58 1.52 -9.61 0.33
N GLN A 59 0.95 -10.75 0.67
CA GLN A 59 1.65 -11.85 1.34
C GLN A 59 1.05 -13.17 0.81
N PRO A 60 1.85 -14.05 0.20
CA PRO A 60 1.33 -15.18 -0.58
C PRO A 60 0.59 -16.23 0.25
N ASP A 61 0.89 -16.34 1.54
CA ASP A 61 0.30 -17.36 2.42
C ASP A 61 -0.96 -16.87 3.15
N CYS A 62 -1.20 -15.56 3.16
CA CYS A 62 -2.38 -14.98 3.79
C CYS A 62 -3.68 -15.56 3.19
N PRO A 63 -4.59 -16.16 3.99
CA PRO A 63 -5.86 -16.72 3.51
C PRO A 63 -6.74 -15.69 2.77
N PHE A 64 -6.69 -14.42 3.17
CA PHE A 64 -7.43 -13.36 2.52
C PHE A 64 -6.85 -13.02 1.15
N VAL A 65 -5.52 -13.03 0.99
CA VAL A 65 -4.86 -12.91 -0.31
C VAL A 65 -5.18 -14.13 -1.17
N LYS A 66 -5.08 -15.34 -0.61
CA LYS A 66 -5.43 -16.61 -1.30
C LYS A 66 -6.88 -16.62 -1.80
N LYS A 67 -7.84 -16.02 -1.06
CA LYS A 67 -9.23 -15.83 -1.49
C LYS A 67 -9.30 -15.10 -2.83
N HIS A 68 -8.63 -13.96 -2.94
CA HIS A 68 -8.72 -13.10 -4.12
C HIS A 68 -7.91 -13.63 -5.31
N TYR A 69 -6.74 -14.22 -5.07
CA TYR A 69 -5.94 -14.84 -6.13
C TYR A 69 -6.50 -16.20 -6.56
N GLY A 70 -6.91 -17.05 -5.63
CA GLY A 70 -7.48 -18.37 -5.94
C GLY A 70 -8.81 -18.32 -6.68
N SER A 71 -9.56 -17.23 -6.53
CA SER A 71 -10.83 -16.99 -7.26
C SER A 71 -10.65 -16.30 -8.61
N GLY A 72 -9.46 -15.82 -8.95
CA GLY A 72 -9.24 -15.00 -10.13
C GLY A 72 -9.67 -13.54 -9.98
N ASN A 73 -10.22 -13.12 -8.83
CA ASN A 73 -10.69 -11.75 -8.61
C ASN A 73 -9.57 -10.72 -8.72
N MET A 74 -8.42 -10.95 -8.07
CA MET A 74 -7.29 -10.01 -8.12
C MET A 74 -6.73 -9.92 -9.53
N GLN A 75 -6.53 -11.05 -10.21
CA GLN A 75 -6.01 -11.08 -11.57
C GLN A 75 -6.93 -10.37 -12.56
N ALA A 76 -8.26 -10.48 -12.37
CA ALA A 76 -9.22 -9.75 -13.21
C ALA A 76 -9.08 -8.24 -13.04
N LEU A 77 -8.95 -7.75 -11.80
CA LEU A 77 -8.68 -6.34 -11.53
C LEU A 77 -7.35 -5.88 -12.12
N GLN A 78 -6.28 -6.63 -11.87
CA GLN A 78 -4.96 -6.32 -12.40
C GLN A 78 -4.99 -6.22 -13.93
N LYS A 79 -5.58 -7.20 -14.62
CA LYS A 79 -5.69 -7.20 -16.10
C LYS A 79 -6.53 -6.03 -16.60
N GLU A 80 -7.69 -5.78 -15.97
CA GLU A 80 -8.58 -4.69 -16.39
C GLU A 80 -7.87 -3.34 -16.33
N PHE A 81 -7.21 -3.03 -15.22
CA PHE A 81 -6.66 -1.71 -14.99
C PHE A 81 -5.27 -1.52 -15.59
N THR A 82 -4.42 -2.55 -15.64
CA THR A 82 -3.14 -2.44 -16.36
C THR A 82 -3.36 -2.26 -17.87
N ALA A 83 -4.39 -2.86 -18.46
CA ALA A 83 -4.77 -2.60 -19.84
C ALA A 83 -5.23 -1.15 -20.10
N LYS A 84 -5.70 -0.45 -19.06
CA LYS A 84 -6.04 0.98 -19.08
C LYS A 84 -4.84 1.90 -18.75
N GLY A 85 -3.63 1.34 -18.62
CA GLY A 85 -2.41 2.08 -18.31
C GLY A 85 -2.13 2.34 -16.84
N VAL A 86 -2.93 1.75 -15.93
CA VAL A 86 -2.66 1.80 -14.48
C VAL A 86 -1.43 0.94 -14.15
N VAL A 87 -0.53 1.46 -13.35
CA VAL A 87 0.60 0.71 -12.80
C VAL A 87 0.13 -0.01 -11.54
N TRP A 88 0.25 -1.33 -11.52
CA TRP A 88 -0.14 -2.13 -10.35
C TRP A 88 1.11 -2.72 -9.69
N LEU A 89 1.44 -2.23 -8.49
CA LEU A 89 2.60 -2.66 -7.71
C LEU A 89 2.09 -3.43 -6.48
N SER A 90 2.41 -4.71 -6.39
CA SER A 90 2.24 -5.45 -5.14
C SER A 90 3.52 -5.30 -4.31
N ILE A 91 3.40 -5.13 -2.98
CA ILE A 91 4.51 -4.93 -2.07
C ILE A 91 4.46 -6.01 -0.99
N ASP A 92 5.56 -6.74 -0.84
CA ASP A 92 5.75 -7.70 0.23
C ASP A 92 6.70 -7.10 1.28
N SER A 93 6.13 -6.77 2.45
CA SER A 93 6.87 -6.24 3.61
C SER A 93 7.06 -7.34 4.67
N SER A 94 7.12 -8.61 4.27
CA SER A 94 7.44 -9.70 5.19
C SER A 94 8.93 -9.66 5.58
N ALA A 95 9.20 -9.50 6.88
CA ALA A 95 10.55 -9.44 7.40
C ALA A 95 11.28 -10.79 7.29
N PRO A 96 12.62 -10.80 7.26
CA PRO A 96 13.40 -12.02 7.25
C PRO A 96 13.02 -12.99 8.40
N GLY A 97 12.69 -14.23 8.04
CA GLY A 97 12.24 -15.25 8.99
C GLY A 97 10.75 -15.27 9.27
N GLU A 98 10.00 -14.29 8.81
CA GLU A 98 8.54 -14.23 8.95
C GLU A 98 7.83 -14.97 7.79
N GLU A 99 6.56 -15.32 8.03
CA GLU A 99 5.69 -15.96 7.04
C GLU A 99 5.55 -15.07 5.79
N GLY A 100 5.77 -15.65 4.61
CA GLY A 100 5.71 -14.94 3.33
C GLY A 100 7.05 -14.39 2.84
N ASN A 101 8.06 -14.29 3.70
CA ASN A 101 9.40 -13.90 3.29
C ASN A 101 10.05 -15.04 2.51
N TYR A 102 9.88 -15.04 1.20
CA TYR A 102 10.46 -16.02 0.29
C TYR A 102 11.53 -15.40 -0.61
N PRO A 103 12.49 -16.22 -1.10
CA PRO A 103 13.38 -15.79 -2.16
C PRO A 103 12.60 -15.33 -3.41
N ALA A 104 13.18 -14.40 -4.16
CA ALA A 104 12.54 -13.77 -5.32
C ALA A 104 12.07 -14.77 -6.39
N ASP A 105 12.87 -15.81 -6.66
CA ASP A 105 12.53 -16.89 -7.61
C ASP A 105 11.29 -17.67 -7.14
N LYS A 106 11.16 -17.93 -5.84
CA LYS A 106 9.97 -18.57 -5.26
C LYS A 106 8.74 -17.69 -5.39
N LEU A 107 8.86 -16.39 -5.12
CA LEU A 107 7.78 -15.43 -5.31
C LEU A 107 7.34 -15.33 -6.77
N ASN A 108 8.29 -15.37 -7.72
CA ASN A 108 8.00 -15.40 -9.15
C ASN A 108 7.27 -16.69 -9.57
N GLN A 109 7.65 -17.86 -9.02
CA GLN A 109 6.94 -19.11 -9.25
C GLN A 109 5.49 -19.03 -8.73
N ILE A 110 5.29 -18.49 -7.54
CA ILE A 110 3.95 -18.29 -6.96
C ILE A 110 3.14 -17.34 -7.84
N ALA A 111 3.70 -16.20 -8.25
CA ALA A 111 3.05 -15.23 -9.12
C ALA A 111 2.60 -15.86 -10.46
N THR A 112 3.47 -16.67 -11.05
CA THR A 112 3.17 -17.41 -12.28
C THR A 112 2.04 -18.42 -12.06
N SER A 113 2.09 -19.20 -10.99
CA SER A 113 1.05 -20.19 -10.67
C SER A 113 -0.31 -19.55 -10.38
N GLN A 114 -0.30 -18.35 -9.79
CA GLN A 114 -1.50 -17.56 -9.54
C GLN A 114 -2.04 -16.87 -10.81
N GLY A 115 -1.27 -16.79 -11.89
CA GLY A 115 -1.61 -16.01 -13.09
C GLY A 115 -1.69 -14.51 -12.78
N ALA A 116 -0.87 -14.02 -11.86
CA ALA A 116 -0.81 -12.61 -11.47
C ALA A 116 -0.50 -11.71 -12.67
N ALA A 117 -1.20 -10.59 -12.78
CA ALA A 117 -1.08 -9.63 -13.89
C ALA A 117 -0.70 -8.22 -13.40
N ARG A 118 -0.07 -8.14 -12.23
CA ARG A 118 0.54 -6.91 -11.69
C ARG A 118 1.72 -6.46 -12.53
N THR A 119 2.07 -5.18 -12.45
CA THR A 119 3.26 -4.63 -13.12
C THR A 119 4.55 -5.19 -12.50
N ALA A 120 4.63 -5.20 -11.16
CA ALA A 120 5.77 -5.73 -10.42
C ALA A 120 5.37 -6.21 -9.02
N LEU A 121 6.18 -7.11 -8.44
CA LEU A 121 6.16 -7.45 -7.02
C LEU A 121 7.43 -6.88 -6.38
N LEU A 122 7.23 -5.88 -5.51
CA LEU A 122 8.30 -5.17 -4.83
C LEU A 122 8.62 -5.82 -3.49
N LEU A 123 9.88 -5.76 -3.10
CA LEU A 123 10.38 -6.34 -1.86
C LEU A 123 10.73 -5.22 -0.87
N ASP A 124 10.08 -5.24 0.30
CA ASP A 124 10.27 -4.29 1.41
C ASP A 124 10.54 -5.05 2.72
N PRO A 125 11.62 -5.87 2.78
CA PRO A 125 11.86 -6.75 3.93
C PRO A 125 12.18 -6.01 5.23
N GLU A 126 12.57 -4.74 5.16
CA GLU A 126 12.76 -3.86 6.32
C GLU A 126 11.44 -3.23 6.79
N GLY A 127 10.36 -3.35 6.00
CA GLY A 127 9.04 -2.81 6.31
C GLY A 127 8.96 -1.28 6.25
N LYS A 128 10.02 -0.61 5.75
CA LYS A 128 10.08 0.86 5.75
C LYS A 128 8.91 1.48 4.98
N VAL A 129 8.67 1.01 3.77
CA VAL A 129 7.58 1.54 2.95
C VAL A 129 6.23 1.17 3.55
N GLY A 130 6.10 -0.04 4.10
CA GLY A 130 4.91 -0.45 4.82
C GLY A 130 4.58 0.49 5.99
N HIS A 131 5.57 0.90 6.76
CA HIS A 131 5.40 1.85 7.86
C HIS A 131 5.08 3.27 7.35
N ASP A 132 5.74 3.74 6.28
CA ASP A 132 5.49 5.06 5.69
C ASP A 132 4.01 5.20 5.20
N TYR A 133 3.42 4.11 4.73
CA TYR A 133 2.01 4.04 4.33
C TYR A 133 1.06 3.61 5.46
N ALA A 134 1.58 3.25 6.64
CA ALA A 134 0.84 2.66 7.75
C ALA A 134 0.02 1.43 7.33
N ALA A 135 0.53 0.61 6.42
CA ALA A 135 -0.10 -0.61 5.96
C ALA A 135 -0.24 -1.61 7.11
N LYS A 136 -1.44 -2.14 7.29
CA LYS A 136 -1.79 -2.96 8.46
C LYS A 136 -2.07 -4.41 8.13
N THR A 137 -2.62 -4.66 6.95
CA THR A 137 -3.10 -5.99 6.57
C THR A 137 -2.61 -6.41 5.19
N THR A 138 -2.82 -7.68 4.87
CA THR A 138 -2.72 -8.20 3.53
C THR A 138 -4.03 -8.90 3.15
N PRO A 139 -4.74 -8.43 2.08
CA PRO A 139 -4.41 -7.25 1.30
C PRO A 139 -4.69 -5.92 2.03
N ASP A 140 -3.95 -4.87 1.68
CA ASP A 140 -4.24 -3.48 2.00
C ASP A 140 -3.99 -2.67 0.73
N MET A 141 -4.93 -1.81 0.34
CA MET A 141 -4.97 -1.24 -1.00
C MET A 141 -4.85 0.29 -0.95
N TYR A 142 -4.03 0.85 -1.84
CA TYR A 142 -3.83 2.29 -2.00
C TYR A 142 -3.93 2.64 -3.47
N ILE A 143 -4.61 3.75 -3.80
CA ILE A 143 -4.71 4.27 -5.17
C ILE A 143 -4.15 5.68 -5.19
N ILE A 144 -3.20 5.90 -6.09
CA ILE A 144 -2.49 7.17 -6.26
C ILE A 144 -2.82 7.69 -7.66
N ASN A 145 -3.18 8.97 -7.74
CA ASN A 145 -3.52 9.63 -8.99
C ASN A 145 -2.28 10.10 -9.78
N PRO A 146 -2.43 10.55 -11.05
CA PRO A 146 -1.31 11.02 -11.86
C PRO A 146 -0.51 12.18 -11.27
N GLU A 147 -1.10 12.96 -10.37
CA GLU A 147 -0.44 14.04 -9.64
C GLU A 147 0.38 13.54 -8.44
N GLY A 148 0.36 12.23 -8.16
CA GLY A 148 1.06 11.61 -7.03
C GLY A 148 0.33 11.75 -5.69
N LYS A 149 -0.98 12.01 -5.70
CA LYS A 149 -1.80 12.12 -4.49
C LYS A 149 -2.57 10.85 -4.22
N LEU A 150 -2.67 10.47 -2.95
CA LEU A 150 -3.52 9.36 -2.52
C LEU A 150 -5.00 9.73 -2.71
N VAL A 151 -5.78 8.86 -3.34
CA VAL A 151 -7.22 9.05 -3.56
C VAL A 151 -8.09 7.97 -2.93
N TYR A 152 -7.48 6.85 -2.57
CA TYR A 152 -8.15 5.76 -1.86
C TYR A 152 -7.15 4.99 -1.00
N GLU A 153 -7.59 4.56 0.20
CA GLU A 153 -6.87 3.59 1.04
C GLU A 153 -7.84 2.62 1.73
N GLY A 154 -7.40 1.38 1.93
CA GLY A 154 -8.09 0.39 2.74
C GLY A 154 -8.40 -0.94 2.07
N ALA A 155 -9.60 -1.46 2.31
CA ALA A 155 -10.01 -2.80 1.89
C ALA A 155 -10.13 -2.95 0.37
N ILE A 156 -9.91 -4.18 -0.13
CA ILE A 156 -10.23 -4.51 -1.52
C ILE A 156 -11.73 -4.52 -1.80
N ASP A 157 -12.54 -5.01 -0.82
CA ASP A 157 -13.99 -5.08 -0.91
C ASP A 157 -14.67 -5.02 0.47
N ASN A 158 -16.01 -5.10 0.50
CA ASN A 158 -16.84 -5.05 1.71
C ASN A 158 -17.11 -6.42 2.36
N LYS A 159 -16.36 -7.48 2.02
CA LYS A 159 -16.57 -8.85 2.54
C LYS A 159 -15.31 -9.34 3.29
N PRO A 160 -15.16 -8.99 4.58
CA PRO A 160 -13.97 -9.33 5.38
C PRO A 160 -13.98 -10.81 5.83
N THR A 161 -14.08 -11.71 4.86
CA THR A 161 -14.07 -13.16 5.03
C THR A 161 -13.07 -13.82 4.11
N THR A 162 -12.73 -15.07 4.38
CA THR A 162 -11.91 -15.92 3.48
C THR A 162 -12.76 -16.75 2.52
N VAL A 163 -14.09 -16.58 2.55
CA VAL A 163 -15.05 -17.35 1.74
C VAL A 163 -15.05 -16.81 0.30
N VAL A 164 -14.64 -17.63 -0.66
CA VAL A 164 -14.57 -17.28 -2.08
C VAL A 164 -15.95 -16.89 -2.66
N ALA A 165 -17.02 -17.55 -2.22
CA ALA A 165 -18.37 -17.27 -2.73
C ALA A 165 -18.84 -15.83 -2.45
N ASP A 166 -18.32 -15.19 -1.40
CA ASP A 166 -18.68 -13.82 -1.02
C ASP A 166 -18.25 -12.79 -2.07
N ILE A 167 -17.23 -13.09 -2.89
CA ILE A 167 -16.76 -12.20 -3.96
C ILE A 167 -17.88 -11.85 -4.95
N LYS A 168 -18.77 -12.81 -5.24
CA LYS A 168 -19.88 -12.60 -6.20
C LYS A 168 -20.85 -11.50 -5.76
N THR A 169 -20.97 -11.25 -4.47
CA THR A 169 -21.88 -10.26 -3.88
C THR A 169 -21.13 -9.07 -3.27
N ALA A 170 -19.80 -9.05 -3.39
CA ALA A 170 -18.99 -7.99 -2.83
C ALA A 170 -19.06 -6.72 -3.68
N THR A 171 -19.09 -5.58 -3.00
CA THR A 171 -18.74 -4.30 -3.61
C THR A 171 -17.22 -4.17 -3.58
N ASN A 172 -16.59 -4.21 -4.76
CA ASN A 172 -15.15 -4.04 -4.86
C ASN A 172 -14.80 -2.55 -4.80
N TYR A 173 -14.23 -2.11 -3.70
CA TYR A 173 -13.90 -0.72 -3.45
C TYR A 173 -12.79 -0.19 -4.37
N VAL A 174 -11.78 -1.02 -4.67
CA VAL A 174 -10.68 -0.64 -5.58
C VAL A 174 -11.21 -0.37 -6.97
N LYS A 175 -12.10 -1.25 -7.48
CA LYS A 175 -12.73 -1.06 -8.78
C LYS A 175 -13.58 0.21 -8.80
N VAL A 176 -14.43 0.42 -7.79
CA VAL A 176 -15.30 1.61 -7.69
C VAL A 176 -14.46 2.89 -7.64
N ALA A 177 -13.38 2.88 -6.85
CA ALA A 177 -12.50 4.05 -6.71
C ALA A 177 -11.77 4.37 -8.02
N LEU A 178 -11.20 3.38 -8.70
CA LEU A 178 -10.52 3.58 -9.99
C LEU A 178 -11.47 4.04 -11.08
N ASP A 179 -12.63 3.36 -11.26
CA ASP A 179 -13.61 3.71 -12.29
C ASP A 179 -14.16 5.15 -12.09
N SER A 180 -14.39 5.55 -10.83
CA SER A 180 -14.81 6.92 -10.51
C SER A 180 -13.71 7.93 -10.79
N SER A 181 -12.53 7.73 -10.21
CA SER A 181 -11.42 8.69 -10.30
C SER A 181 -10.91 8.88 -11.71
N MET A 182 -10.76 7.79 -12.47
CA MET A 182 -10.27 7.84 -13.86
C MET A 182 -11.27 8.53 -14.82
N THR A 183 -12.54 8.66 -14.41
CA THR A 183 -13.58 9.40 -15.18
C THR A 183 -13.84 10.79 -14.62
N GLY A 184 -13.02 11.29 -13.70
CA GLY A 184 -13.15 12.61 -13.08
C GLY A 184 -14.30 12.74 -12.09
N LYS A 185 -14.88 11.61 -11.64
CA LYS A 185 -15.93 11.59 -10.62
C LYS A 185 -15.32 11.45 -9.22
N SER A 186 -16.02 11.97 -8.22
CA SER A 186 -15.63 11.78 -6.82
C SER A 186 -15.77 10.32 -6.40
N VAL A 187 -14.82 9.84 -5.59
CA VAL A 187 -14.89 8.53 -4.94
C VAL A 187 -15.84 8.65 -3.74
N SER A 188 -16.85 7.80 -3.69
CA SER A 188 -17.85 7.83 -2.61
C SER A 188 -17.31 7.41 -1.24
N GLN A 189 -16.32 6.50 -1.24
CA GLN A 189 -15.62 6.03 -0.05
C GLN A 189 -14.13 6.05 -0.35
N THR A 190 -13.43 7.07 0.13
CA THR A 190 -11.99 7.27 -0.09
C THR A 190 -11.15 6.52 0.93
N VAL A 191 -11.72 6.22 2.10
CA VAL A 191 -11.08 5.46 3.18
C VAL A 191 -12.02 4.35 3.62
N THR A 192 -11.52 3.12 3.69
CA THR A 192 -12.26 1.98 4.21
C THR A 192 -11.37 1.21 5.21
N ARG A 193 -11.99 0.45 6.11
CA ARG A 193 -11.22 -0.37 7.06
C ARG A 193 -10.62 -1.58 6.34
N PRO A 194 -9.29 -1.68 6.21
CA PRO A 194 -8.67 -2.85 5.62
C PRO A 194 -8.91 -4.09 6.48
N TYR A 195 -8.85 -5.25 5.87
CA TYR A 195 -9.00 -6.53 6.54
C TYR A 195 -8.04 -7.56 5.96
N GLY A 196 -7.56 -8.47 6.78
CA GLY A 196 -6.60 -9.48 6.36
C GLY A 196 -5.70 -9.93 7.49
N CYS A 197 -4.66 -10.69 7.15
CA CYS A 197 -3.58 -10.98 8.08
C CYS A 197 -2.79 -9.70 8.35
N SER A 198 -2.25 -9.53 9.55
CA SER A 198 -1.29 -8.45 9.81
C SER A 198 -0.09 -8.54 8.88
N VAL A 199 0.41 -7.39 8.41
CA VAL A 199 1.70 -7.33 7.72
C VAL A 199 2.77 -7.90 8.64
N LYS A 200 3.67 -8.71 8.10
CA LYS A 200 4.69 -9.44 8.85
C LYS A 200 5.97 -8.62 9.01
N TYR A 201 5.84 -7.46 9.65
CA TYR A 201 7.00 -6.63 9.99
C TYR A 201 7.94 -7.31 10.98
N ALA A 202 9.21 -6.88 11.01
CA ALA A 202 10.14 -7.27 12.08
C ALA A 202 9.58 -6.86 13.45
N GLN A 203 9.74 -7.75 14.45
CA GLN A 203 9.34 -7.50 15.84
C GLN A 203 10.42 -6.76 16.60
#